data_5f4656448b63dbec5cbf56a2f3a88634
#
_entry.id   5f4656448b63dbec5cbf56a2f3a88634
#
_cell.length_a   1.000
_cell.length_b   1.000
_cell.length_c   1.000
_cell.angle_alpha   90.00
_cell.angle_beta   90.00
_cell.angle_gamma   90.00
#
_symmetry.space_group_name_H-M   'P 1'
#
loop_
_entity.id
_entity.type
_entity.pdbx_description
1 polymer ?
#
loop_
_entity_poly.entity_id
_entity_poly.type
_entity_poly.pdbx_seq_one_letter_code
_entity_poly.pdbx_strand_id
1 'polypeptide(L)'
;MQDKISLAGDLGSGKSTVSNILIERLGAEYYSTGAIVRSIAEKHGMSVVELNVYMETHPEIDHEIDDGLKALSKVDKLLIIDSRMAWHFTEGTFKVYLSADPETSALRIMNANRVGEHAATLEETVRETKARRESEKKRYMTQYGVDIKDLTNYSLVLDTSNATPEEVAERLVASFREWQEDKSIKSAYITPERLYYPDDAADTEEVSRLASLLESGEAIPEVTVIESEGEFYLSSGLESALAYSFNMNTFIPARLIKGEIDSNTYTKMKNSL
;
A
#
# COMPACT_ATOMS: atom_id res chain seq x y z
N MET A 1 -20.82 16.01 -5.19
CA MET A 1 -19.35 15.98 -5.26
C MET A 1 -18.94 14.57 -5.60
N GLN A 2 -18.14 14.35 -6.63
CA GLN A 2 -17.69 13.02 -7.01
C GLN A 2 -16.68 12.46 -6.00
N ASP A 3 -16.74 11.15 -5.76
CA ASP A 3 -15.75 10.44 -4.96
C ASP A 3 -14.37 10.50 -5.60
N LYS A 4 -13.32 10.41 -4.80
CA LYS A 4 -11.91 10.46 -5.23
C LYS A 4 -11.16 9.26 -4.70
N ILE A 5 -10.03 8.94 -5.29
CA ILE A 5 -9.11 7.89 -4.84
C ILE A 5 -7.83 8.56 -4.38
N SER A 6 -7.51 8.47 -3.08
CA SER A 6 -6.20 8.84 -2.57
C SER A 6 -5.30 7.62 -2.55
N LEU A 7 -4.20 7.66 -3.29
CA LEU A 7 -3.29 6.55 -3.48
C LEU A 7 -1.96 6.84 -2.78
N ALA A 8 -1.78 6.24 -1.62
CA ALA A 8 -0.51 6.19 -0.90
C ALA A 8 0.15 4.81 -1.09
N GLY A 9 1.33 4.62 -0.55
CA GLY A 9 1.98 3.31 -0.57
C GLY A 9 3.50 3.40 -0.60
N ASP A 10 4.11 2.24 -0.53
CA ASP A 10 5.55 2.08 -0.50
C ASP A 10 6.25 2.64 -1.74
N LEU A 11 7.50 3.03 -1.58
CA LEU A 11 8.36 3.31 -2.73
C LEU A 11 8.51 2.02 -3.54
N GLY A 12 8.37 2.09 -4.85
CA GLY A 12 8.44 0.88 -5.70
C GLY A 12 7.19 -0.01 -5.68
N SER A 13 6.10 0.36 -4.98
CA SER A 13 4.85 -0.42 -4.98
C SER A 13 4.04 -0.37 -6.28
N GLY A 14 4.56 0.24 -7.34
CA GLY A 14 3.88 0.28 -8.64
C GLY A 14 2.76 1.32 -8.78
N LYS A 15 2.64 2.29 -7.86
CA LYS A 15 1.58 3.34 -7.89
C LYS A 15 1.37 3.95 -9.27
N SER A 16 2.42 4.41 -9.92
CA SER A 16 2.32 5.07 -11.23
C SER A 16 1.77 4.13 -12.31
N THR A 17 2.18 2.87 -12.32
CA THR A 17 1.69 1.87 -13.28
C THR A 17 0.21 1.57 -13.05
N VAL A 18 -0.16 1.33 -11.80
CA VAL A 18 -1.56 1.08 -11.41
C VAL A 18 -2.42 2.32 -11.69
N SER A 19 -1.92 3.53 -11.39
CA SER A 19 -2.65 4.78 -11.70
C SER A 19 -2.97 4.92 -13.17
N ASN A 20 -2.05 4.59 -14.07
CA ASN A 20 -2.31 4.66 -15.52
C ASN A 20 -3.46 3.74 -15.93
N ILE A 21 -3.49 2.51 -15.42
CA ILE A 21 -4.60 1.57 -15.68
C ILE A 21 -5.92 2.10 -15.11
N LEU A 22 -5.90 2.68 -13.91
CA LEU A 22 -7.09 3.24 -13.28
C LEU A 22 -7.63 4.47 -14.03
N ILE A 23 -6.75 5.35 -14.53
CA ILE A 23 -7.14 6.50 -15.36
C ILE A 23 -7.95 6.03 -16.57
N GLU A 24 -7.44 5.03 -17.28
CA GLU A 24 -8.10 4.47 -18.47
C GLU A 24 -9.43 3.77 -18.12
N ARG A 25 -9.45 2.95 -17.06
CA ARG A 25 -10.64 2.18 -16.67
C ARG A 25 -11.77 3.02 -16.09
N LEU A 26 -11.42 4.10 -15.37
CA LEU A 26 -12.39 4.93 -14.63
C LEU A 26 -12.66 6.26 -15.30
N GLY A 27 -11.89 6.66 -16.31
CA GLY A 27 -11.97 8.01 -16.91
C GLY A 27 -11.60 9.11 -15.90
N ALA A 28 -10.69 8.82 -14.96
CA ALA A 28 -10.30 9.73 -13.89
C ALA A 28 -9.19 10.68 -14.32
N GLU A 29 -9.14 11.86 -13.70
CA GLU A 29 -7.98 12.75 -13.83
C GLU A 29 -6.92 12.38 -12.77
N TYR A 30 -5.65 12.62 -13.08
CA TYR A 30 -4.52 12.26 -12.22
C TYR A 30 -3.82 13.49 -11.65
N TYR A 31 -3.53 13.45 -10.36
CA TYR A 31 -2.77 14.44 -9.63
C TYR A 31 -1.67 13.77 -8.82
N SER A 32 -0.41 14.23 -8.93
CA SER A 32 0.73 13.64 -8.21
C SER A 32 1.55 14.69 -7.48
N THR A 33 1.59 14.60 -6.16
CA THR A 33 2.50 15.43 -5.34
C THR A 33 3.97 15.05 -5.55
N GLY A 34 4.26 13.81 -5.90
CA GLY A 34 5.62 13.39 -6.24
C GLY A 34 6.18 14.11 -7.47
N ALA A 35 5.34 14.49 -8.43
CA ALA A 35 5.75 15.32 -9.58
C ALA A 35 6.08 16.74 -9.12
N ILE A 36 5.28 17.30 -8.22
CA ILE A 36 5.51 18.63 -7.63
C ILE A 36 6.82 18.65 -6.85
N VAL A 37 7.05 17.66 -5.99
CA VAL A 37 8.30 17.51 -5.22
C VAL A 37 9.52 17.46 -6.15
N ARG A 38 9.47 16.68 -7.24
CA ARG A 38 10.56 16.63 -8.23
C ARG A 38 10.81 17.99 -8.89
N SER A 39 9.75 18.70 -9.26
CA SER A 39 9.87 20.04 -9.85
C SER A 39 10.49 21.06 -8.88
N ILE A 40 10.13 20.96 -7.58
CA ILE A 40 10.73 21.80 -6.54
C ILE A 40 12.22 21.45 -6.37
N ALA A 41 12.57 20.17 -6.31
CA ALA A 41 13.94 19.70 -6.21
C ALA A 41 14.80 20.25 -7.37
N GLU A 42 14.31 20.13 -8.60
CA GLU A 42 14.98 20.64 -9.79
C GLU A 42 15.20 22.17 -9.73
N LYS A 43 14.19 22.94 -9.32
CA LYS A 43 14.30 24.40 -9.14
C LYS A 43 15.36 24.80 -8.10
N HIS A 44 15.55 23.99 -7.07
CA HIS A 44 16.55 24.23 -6.02
C HIS A 44 17.91 23.62 -6.35
N GLY A 45 18.06 22.90 -7.48
CA GLY A 45 19.30 22.21 -7.83
C GLY A 45 19.62 21.05 -6.91
N MET A 46 18.61 20.44 -6.29
CA MET A 46 18.69 19.34 -5.34
C MET A 46 18.19 18.03 -5.93
N SER A 47 18.73 16.92 -5.44
CA SER A 47 18.06 15.63 -5.61
C SER A 47 16.79 15.56 -4.74
N VAL A 48 15.89 14.62 -5.05
CA VAL A 48 14.69 14.40 -4.21
C VAL A 48 15.06 14.02 -2.77
N VAL A 49 16.17 13.28 -2.59
CA VAL A 49 16.67 12.90 -1.25
C VAL A 49 17.13 14.15 -0.48
N GLU A 50 17.95 15.01 -1.09
CA GLU A 50 18.41 16.26 -0.48
C GLU A 50 17.24 17.20 -0.18
N LEU A 51 16.26 17.31 -1.08
CA LEU A 51 15.05 18.10 -0.82
C LEU A 51 14.26 17.55 0.38
N ASN A 52 14.11 16.24 0.53
CA ASN A 52 13.41 15.66 1.67
C ASN A 52 14.09 16.03 3.01
N VAL A 53 15.41 16.03 3.06
CA VAL A 53 16.17 16.50 4.24
C VAL A 53 15.98 18.00 4.44
N TYR A 54 16.05 18.80 3.37
CA TYR A 54 15.84 20.24 3.42
C TYR A 54 14.45 20.60 3.97
N MET A 55 13.42 19.87 3.58
CA MET A 55 12.04 20.04 4.05
C MET A 55 11.88 19.77 5.56
N GLU A 56 12.78 19.04 6.22
CA GLU A 56 12.74 18.85 7.69
C GLU A 56 12.86 20.18 8.46
N THR A 57 13.50 21.18 7.85
CA THR A 57 13.72 22.52 8.43
C THR A 57 12.96 23.62 7.69
N HIS A 58 12.24 23.30 6.60
CA HIS A 58 11.52 24.22 5.73
C HIS A 58 10.09 23.75 5.52
N PRO A 59 9.23 23.83 6.58
CA PRO A 59 7.86 23.31 6.54
C PRO A 59 6.94 24.06 5.58
N GLU A 60 7.32 25.25 5.10
CA GLU A 60 6.57 26.02 4.12
C GLU A 60 6.35 25.26 2.81
N ILE A 61 7.28 24.39 2.42
CA ILE A 61 7.14 23.57 1.19
C ILE A 61 6.05 22.49 1.38
N ASP A 62 6.04 21.82 2.55
CA ASP A 62 4.96 20.88 2.87
C ASP A 62 3.61 21.61 2.93
N HIS A 63 3.53 22.79 3.52
CA HIS A 63 2.28 23.56 3.60
C HIS A 63 1.73 23.94 2.23
N GLU A 64 2.57 24.29 1.27
CA GLU A 64 2.15 24.59 -0.11
C GLU A 64 1.53 23.34 -0.78
N ILE A 65 2.16 22.17 -0.60
CA ILE A 65 1.65 20.90 -1.13
C ILE A 65 0.33 20.53 -0.46
N ASP A 66 0.22 20.71 0.84
CA ASP A 66 -0.98 20.37 1.63
C ASP A 66 -2.18 21.24 1.29
N ASP A 67 -1.96 22.53 1.08
CA ASP A 67 -3.02 23.45 0.66
C ASP A 67 -3.52 23.10 -0.76
N GLY A 68 -2.63 22.65 -1.63
CA GLY A 68 -3.00 22.06 -2.92
C GLY A 68 -3.90 20.83 -2.72
N LEU A 69 -3.53 19.90 -1.83
CA LEU A 69 -4.33 18.70 -1.53
C LEU A 69 -5.71 19.04 -0.95
N LYS A 70 -5.79 20.00 -0.02
CA LYS A 70 -7.06 20.47 0.54
C LYS A 70 -7.98 21.07 -0.54
N ALA A 71 -7.39 21.81 -1.48
CA ALA A 71 -8.15 22.41 -2.58
C ALA A 71 -8.80 21.35 -3.48
N LEU A 72 -8.19 20.17 -3.65
CA LEU A 72 -8.75 19.06 -4.42
C LEU A 72 -10.08 18.56 -3.87
N SER A 73 -10.36 18.74 -2.58
CA SER A 73 -11.66 18.39 -1.97
C SER A 73 -12.85 19.03 -2.70
N LYS A 74 -12.65 20.25 -3.24
CA LYS A 74 -13.69 21.05 -3.90
C LYS A 74 -13.85 20.74 -5.39
N VAL A 75 -12.95 19.94 -5.97
CA VAL A 75 -13.01 19.57 -7.39
C VAL A 75 -14.10 18.54 -7.60
N ASP A 76 -15.06 18.80 -8.47
CA ASP A 76 -16.19 17.90 -8.76
C ASP A 76 -15.89 17.01 -9.96
N LYS A 77 -14.82 16.23 -9.84
CA LYS A 77 -14.36 15.24 -10.80
C LYS A 77 -13.83 14.02 -10.07
N LEU A 78 -13.85 12.87 -10.73
CA LEU A 78 -13.15 11.69 -10.23
C LEU A 78 -11.64 11.92 -10.38
N LEU A 79 -10.94 11.96 -9.24
CA LEU A 79 -9.50 12.16 -9.19
C LEU A 79 -8.81 10.93 -8.62
N ILE A 80 -7.67 10.58 -9.19
CA ILE A 80 -6.66 9.70 -8.59
C ILE A 80 -5.53 10.61 -8.08
N ILE A 81 -5.35 10.65 -6.76
CA ILE A 81 -4.40 11.54 -6.10
C ILE A 81 -3.24 10.71 -5.54
N ASP A 82 -2.12 10.66 -6.25
CA ASP A 82 -0.89 9.99 -5.82
C ASP A 82 -0.13 10.90 -4.85
N SER A 83 -0.32 10.66 -3.56
CA SER A 83 0.29 11.44 -2.48
C SER A 83 0.37 10.66 -1.19
N ARG A 84 1.42 10.93 -0.38
CA ARG A 84 1.56 10.37 0.98
C ARG A 84 0.46 10.83 1.92
N MET A 85 -0.07 12.04 1.71
CA MET A 85 -0.94 12.73 2.65
C MET A 85 -2.34 13.08 2.09
N ALA A 86 -2.65 12.70 0.83
CA ALA A 86 -3.97 12.99 0.26
C ALA A 86 -5.12 12.39 1.09
N TRP A 87 -4.95 11.17 1.62
CA TRP A 87 -5.93 10.50 2.48
C TRP A 87 -6.25 11.29 3.77
N HIS A 88 -5.33 12.18 4.18
CA HIS A 88 -5.47 13.02 5.38
C HIS A 88 -6.04 14.40 5.04
N PHE A 89 -5.58 15.04 3.96
CA PHE A 89 -5.94 16.42 3.62
C PHE A 89 -7.09 16.56 2.62
N THR A 90 -7.36 15.56 1.79
CA THR A 90 -8.44 15.62 0.80
C THR A 90 -9.65 14.85 1.29
N GLU A 91 -10.77 15.56 1.46
CA GLU A 91 -12.04 14.96 1.89
C GLU A 91 -12.69 14.11 0.79
N GLY A 92 -13.52 13.13 1.20
CA GLY A 92 -14.30 12.30 0.29
C GLY A 92 -13.45 11.34 -0.56
N THR A 93 -12.31 10.90 -0.02
CA THR A 93 -11.43 9.96 -0.74
C THR A 93 -11.61 8.53 -0.27
N PHE A 94 -11.62 7.59 -1.22
CA PHE A 94 -11.31 6.19 -0.98
C PHE A 94 -9.81 6.08 -0.71
N LYS A 95 -9.46 5.74 0.52
CA LYS A 95 -8.09 5.79 1.03
C LYS A 95 -7.37 4.47 0.74
N VAL A 96 -6.47 4.47 -0.23
CA VAL A 96 -5.75 3.27 -0.67
C VAL A 96 -4.28 3.34 -0.29
N TYR A 97 -3.77 2.23 0.24
CA TYR A 97 -2.34 2.01 0.47
C TYR A 97 -1.85 0.82 -0.35
N LEU A 98 -0.90 1.03 -1.25
CA LEU A 98 -0.21 -0.05 -1.96
C LEU A 98 1.04 -0.45 -1.20
N SER A 99 1.02 -1.64 -0.61
CA SER A 99 2.17 -2.24 0.07
C SER A 99 3.04 -2.99 -0.92
N ALA A 100 4.34 -3.07 -0.66
CA ALA A 100 5.25 -3.93 -1.39
C ALA A 100 6.40 -4.41 -0.50
N ASP A 101 6.82 -5.63 -0.73
CA ASP A 101 8.02 -6.20 -0.12
C ASP A 101 9.25 -5.31 -0.37
N PRO A 102 10.15 -5.13 0.63
CA PRO A 102 11.31 -4.26 0.49
C PRO A 102 12.25 -4.64 -0.67
N GLU A 103 12.50 -5.93 -0.90
CA GLU A 103 13.34 -6.39 -2.01
C GLU A 103 12.66 -6.16 -3.36
N THR A 104 11.37 -6.53 -3.46
CA THR A 104 10.55 -6.29 -4.66
C THR A 104 10.48 -4.79 -4.97
N SER A 105 10.32 -3.96 -3.96
CA SER A 105 10.35 -2.49 -4.08
C SER A 105 11.67 -1.99 -4.66
N ALA A 106 12.78 -2.45 -4.10
CA ALA A 106 14.12 -2.04 -4.51
C ALA A 106 14.43 -2.50 -5.95
N LEU A 107 14.10 -3.74 -6.32
CA LEU A 107 14.25 -4.25 -7.68
C LEU A 107 13.45 -3.42 -8.70
N ARG A 108 12.22 -3.04 -8.36
CA ARG A 108 11.37 -2.20 -9.22
C ARG A 108 11.94 -0.78 -9.37
N ILE A 109 12.50 -0.21 -8.30
CA ILE A 109 13.15 1.11 -8.33
C ILE A 109 14.38 1.07 -9.23
N MET A 110 15.26 0.08 -9.08
CA MET A 110 16.45 -0.09 -9.90
C MET A 110 16.12 -0.25 -11.38
N ASN A 111 15.11 -1.07 -11.70
CA ASN A 111 14.68 -1.31 -13.09
C ASN A 111 13.98 -0.10 -13.73
N ALA A 112 13.45 0.83 -12.93
CA ALA A 112 12.71 1.98 -13.42
C ALA A 112 13.60 3.11 -14.00
N ASN A 113 14.93 3.02 -13.90
CA ASN A 113 15.90 4.02 -14.39
C ASN A 113 15.48 5.47 -14.10
N ARG A 114 15.01 5.75 -12.87
CA ARG A 114 14.51 7.08 -12.52
C ARG A 114 15.66 8.07 -12.38
N VAL A 115 15.51 9.22 -13.00
CA VAL A 115 16.47 10.33 -12.87
C VAL A 115 16.60 10.73 -11.39
N GLY A 116 17.83 10.66 -10.85
CA GLY A 116 18.12 11.03 -9.45
C GLY A 116 18.03 9.89 -8.42
N GLU A 117 17.74 8.65 -8.83
CA GLU A 117 17.78 7.45 -7.99
C GLU A 117 18.90 6.54 -8.55
N HIS A 118 20.14 6.68 -8.05
CA HIS A 118 21.34 6.03 -8.60
C HIS A 118 22.03 5.11 -7.57
N ALA A 119 21.28 4.28 -6.85
CA ALA A 119 21.92 3.26 -6.05
C ALA A 119 22.57 2.19 -6.95
N ALA A 120 23.82 1.81 -6.64
CA ALA A 120 24.59 0.87 -7.46
C ALA A 120 24.24 -0.60 -7.20
N THR A 121 23.66 -0.91 -6.03
CA THR A 121 23.30 -2.28 -5.59
C THR A 121 21.90 -2.37 -5.01
N LEU A 122 21.38 -3.60 -4.94
CA LEU A 122 20.08 -3.87 -4.32
C LEU A 122 20.07 -3.49 -2.83
N GLU A 123 21.11 -3.86 -2.09
CA GLU A 123 21.23 -3.54 -0.67
C GLU A 123 21.29 -2.04 -0.43
N GLU A 124 21.98 -1.30 -1.29
CA GLU A 124 22.03 0.15 -1.23
C GLU A 124 20.65 0.76 -1.47
N THR A 125 19.92 0.30 -2.49
CA THR A 125 18.57 0.74 -2.80
C THR A 125 17.60 0.46 -1.65
N VAL A 126 17.66 -0.71 -1.03
CA VAL A 126 16.87 -1.07 0.17
C VAL A 126 17.17 -0.11 1.31
N ARG A 127 18.47 0.14 1.58
CA ARG A 127 18.90 1.06 2.66
C ARG A 127 18.42 2.49 2.44
N GLU A 128 18.57 3.02 1.23
CA GLU A 128 18.13 4.38 0.87
C GLU A 128 16.61 4.52 0.95
N THR A 129 15.89 3.51 0.46
CA THR A 129 14.43 3.45 0.53
C THR A 129 13.96 3.44 1.98
N LYS A 130 14.61 2.67 2.86
CA LYS A 130 14.31 2.63 4.30
C LYS A 130 14.59 3.98 4.96
N ALA A 131 15.74 4.57 4.71
CA ALA A 131 16.12 5.88 5.27
C ALA A 131 15.12 6.98 4.86
N ARG A 132 14.70 6.99 3.59
CA ARG A 132 13.70 7.92 3.09
C ARG A 132 12.34 7.73 3.77
N ARG A 133 11.90 6.48 3.99
CA ARG A 133 10.66 6.17 4.72
C ARG A 133 10.69 6.69 6.16
N GLU A 134 11.79 6.47 6.86
CA GLU A 134 11.95 6.95 8.23
C GLU A 134 11.95 8.49 8.32
N SER A 135 12.60 9.18 7.41
CA SER A 135 12.55 10.64 7.31
C SER A 135 11.12 11.15 7.06
N GLU A 136 10.40 10.58 6.07
CA GLU A 136 9.00 10.92 5.79
C GLU A 136 8.11 10.68 7.02
N LYS A 137 8.24 9.52 7.69
CA LYS A 137 7.48 9.17 8.91
C LYS A 137 7.71 10.17 10.03
N LYS A 138 8.98 10.45 10.34
CA LYS A 138 9.37 11.41 11.38
C LYS A 138 8.81 12.80 11.10
N ARG A 139 8.94 13.28 9.85
CA ARG A 139 8.46 14.60 9.45
C ARG A 139 6.94 14.73 9.61
N TYR A 140 6.15 13.80 9.10
CA TYR A 140 4.69 13.86 9.20
C TYR A 140 4.18 13.64 10.63
N MET A 141 4.87 12.81 11.42
CA MET A 141 4.57 12.69 12.84
C MET A 141 4.84 14.01 13.59
N THR A 142 5.94 14.68 13.29
CA THR A 142 6.31 15.96 13.95
C THR A 142 5.37 17.10 13.54
N GLN A 143 5.03 17.20 12.25
CA GLN A 143 4.24 18.31 11.71
C GLN A 143 2.75 18.15 11.95
N TYR A 144 2.22 16.93 11.85
CA TYR A 144 0.76 16.67 11.82
C TYR A 144 0.28 15.68 12.88
N GLY A 145 1.18 15.05 13.64
CA GLY A 145 0.83 13.98 14.57
C GLY A 145 0.32 12.71 13.87
N VAL A 146 0.70 12.50 12.60
CA VAL A 146 0.18 11.44 11.75
C VAL A 146 1.24 10.38 11.49
N ASP A 147 0.94 9.12 11.82
CA ASP A 147 1.71 7.97 11.35
C ASP A 147 1.17 7.51 9.99
N ILE A 148 1.92 7.80 8.93
CA ILE A 148 1.57 7.38 7.56
C ILE A 148 1.69 5.86 7.36
N LYS A 149 2.29 5.15 8.34
CA LYS A 149 2.44 3.70 8.34
C LYS A 149 1.37 2.98 9.16
N ASP A 150 0.53 3.71 9.86
CA ASP A 150 -0.67 3.11 10.47
C ASP A 150 -1.67 2.74 9.36
N LEU A 151 -1.56 1.51 8.85
CA LEU A 151 -2.37 1.01 7.74
C LEU A 151 -3.86 0.95 8.08
N THR A 152 -4.24 0.99 9.35
CA THR A 152 -5.66 1.05 9.77
C THR A 152 -6.35 2.38 9.41
N ASN A 153 -5.60 3.40 8.99
CA ASN A 153 -6.14 4.65 8.47
C ASN A 153 -6.72 4.54 7.05
N TYR A 154 -6.40 3.46 6.34
CA TYR A 154 -6.80 3.29 4.95
C TYR A 154 -8.08 2.45 4.82
N SER A 155 -8.84 2.70 3.76
CA SER A 155 -10.03 1.92 3.39
C SER A 155 -9.63 0.62 2.69
N LEU A 156 -8.54 0.66 1.92
CA LEU A 156 -7.97 -0.49 1.24
C LEU A 156 -6.46 -0.54 1.45
N VAL A 157 -5.96 -1.68 1.90
CA VAL A 157 -4.54 -2.04 1.86
C VAL A 157 -4.37 -3.17 0.86
N LEU A 158 -3.52 -2.98 -0.14
CA LEU A 158 -3.34 -3.95 -1.22
C LEU A 158 -1.85 -4.25 -1.41
N ASP A 159 -1.46 -5.48 -1.15
CA ASP A 159 -0.10 -5.94 -1.41
C ASP A 159 0.11 -6.13 -2.91
N THR A 160 1.20 -5.58 -3.42
CA THR A 160 1.53 -5.61 -4.85
C THR A 160 2.76 -6.48 -5.16
N SER A 161 3.29 -7.19 -4.16
CA SER A 161 4.58 -7.87 -4.28
C SER A 161 4.58 -8.93 -5.37
N ASN A 162 3.59 -9.81 -5.35
CA ASN A 162 3.46 -10.97 -6.24
C ASN A 162 2.23 -10.90 -7.15
N ALA A 163 1.63 -9.72 -7.30
CA ALA A 163 0.50 -9.48 -8.19
C ALA A 163 0.91 -8.65 -9.40
N THR A 164 0.27 -8.89 -10.53
CA THR A 164 0.41 -8.06 -11.73
C THR A 164 -0.26 -6.70 -11.54
N PRO A 165 0.17 -5.65 -12.26
CA PRO A 165 -0.49 -4.35 -12.21
C PRO A 165 -1.99 -4.41 -12.55
N GLU A 166 -2.37 -5.30 -13.45
CA GLU A 166 -3.75 -5.54 -13.89
C GLU A 166 -4.61 -6.11 -12.78
N GLU A 167 -4.13 -7.13 -12.05
CA GLU A 167 -4.81 -7.74 -10.89
C GLU A 167 -4.97 -6.73 -9.75
N VAL A 168 -3.92 -5.95 -9.48
CA VAL A 168 -3.96 -4.85 -8.50
C VAL A 168 -5.01 -3.82 -8.86
N ALA A 169 -5.03 -3.38 -10.12
CA ALA A 169 -6.01 -2.39 -10.60
C ALA A 169 -7.44 -2.94 -10.58
N GLU A 170 -7.64 -4.21 -10.95
CA GLU A 170 -8.93 -4.87 -10.94
C GLU A 170 -9.48 -4.96 -9.51
N ARG A 171 -8.69 -5.43 -8.56
CA ARG A 171 -9.10 -5.52 -7.15
C ARG A 171 -9.39 -4.13 -6.57
N LEU A 172 -8.57 -3.13 -6.90
CA LEU A 172 -8.78 -1.76 -6.46
C LEU A 172 -10.11 -1.19 -6.97
N VAL A 173 -10.42 -1.38 -8.27
CA VAL A 173 -11.69 -0.93 -8.86
C VAL A 173 -12.89 -1.61 -8.20
N ALA A 174 -12.80 -2.93 -7.95
CA ALA A 174 -13.87 -3.66 -7.26
C ALA A 174 -14.07 -3.11 -5.84
N SER A 175 -12.98 -2.95 -5.05
CA SER A 175 -13.05 -2.39 -3.70
C SER A 175 -13.54 -0.93 -3.67
N PHE A 176 -13.20 -0.14 -4.71
CA PHE A 176 -13.72 1.23 -4.82
C PHE A 176 -15.24 1.25 -4.99
N ARG A 177 -15.80 0.34 -5.80
CA ARG A 177 -17.25 0.20 -5.98
C ARG A 177 -17.94 -0.25 -4.70
N GLU A 178 -17.39 -1.27 -4.01
CA GLU A 178 -17.88 -1.72 -2.70
C GLU A 178 -17.90 -0.55 -1.69
N TRP A 179 -16.82 0.23 -1.64
CA TRP A 179 -16.72 1.39 -0.77
C TRP A 179 -17.69 2.53 -1.17
N GLN A 180 -18.03 2.67 -2.45
CA GLN A 180 -19.03 3.65 -2.88
C GLN A 180 -20.43 3.33 -2.33
N GLU A 181 -20.75 2.06 -2.14
CA GLU A 181 -21.98 1.59 -1.53
C GLU A 181 -21.97 1.75 0.00
N ASP A 182 -20.84 1.42 0.62
CA ASP A 182 -20.64 1.59 2.07
C ASP A 182 -19.27 2.18 2.37
N LYS A 183 -19.24 3.47 2.71
CA LYS A 183 -18.02 4.25 3.02
C LYS A 183 -17.28 3.75 4.27
N SER A 184 -17.86 2.88 5.08
CA SER A 184 -17.25 2.31 6.27
C SER A 184 -16.38 1.07 6.00
N ILE A 185 -16.50 0.48 4.81
CA ILE A 185 -15.75 -0.73 4.45
C ILE A 185 -14.25 -0.46 4.52
N LYS A 186 -13.56 -1.36 5.22
CA LYS A 186 -12.10 -1.45 5.27
C LYS A 186 -11.70 -2.89 4.96
N SER A 187 -10.77 -3.05 4.04
CA SER A 187 -10.28 -4.36 3.60
C SER A 187 -8.76 -4.34 3.37
N ALA A 188 -8.17 -5.51 3.50
CA ALA A 188 -6.79 -5.75 3.07
C ALA A 188 -6.77 -6.97 2.14
N TYR A 189 -5.89 -6.94 1.17
CA TYR A 189 -5.65 -8.05 0.24
C TYR A 189 -4.15 -8.28 0.20
N ILE A 190 -3.71 -9.39 0.75
CA ILE A 190 -2.31 -9.73 0.94
C ILE A 190 -1.98 -10.93 0.06
N THR A 191 -0.87 -10.88 -0.68
CA THR A 191 -0.42 -12.06 -1.44
C THR A 191 0.06 -13.14 -0.46
N PRO A 192 -0.21 -14.44 -0.70
CA PRO A 192 0.13 -15.51 0.23
C PRO A 192 1.60 -15.52 0.68
N GLU A 193 2.51 -15.20 -0.23
CA GLU A 193 3.96 -15.20 0.02
C GLU A 193 4.43 -14.05 0.93
N ARG A 194 3.57 -13.05 1.15
CA ARG A 194 3.86 -11.93 2.06
C ARG A 194 3.45 -12.20 3.49
N LEU A 195 2.63 -13.23 3.69
CA LEU A 195 2.07 -13.52 4.99
C LEU A 195 3.04 -14.37 5.84
N TYR A 196 3.25 -13.97 7.07
CA TYR A 196 3.91 -14.78 8.09
C TYR A 196 2.86 -15.58 8.83
N TYR A 197 3.06 -16.89 8.89
CA TYR A 197 2.17 -17.86 9.51
C TYR A 197 2.70 -18.24 10.88
N PRO A 198 1.83 -18.44 11.89
CA PRO A 198 2.25 -19.01 13.17
C PRO A 198 2.82 -20.41 12.95
N ASP A 199 3.76 -20.81 13.81
CA ASP A 199 4.38 -22.15 13.77
C ASP A 199 3.43 -23.26 14.24
N ASP A 200 2.13 -23.02 14.21
CA ASP A 200 1.08 -23.97 14.58
C ASP A 200 0.79 -24.97 13.44
N ALA A 201 0.40 -26.18 13.82
CA ALA A 201 -0.03 -27.17 12.85
C ALA A 201 -1.46 -26.86 12.36
N ALA A 202 -1.61 -26.68 11.04
CA ALA A 202 -2.92 -26.51 10.44
C ALA A 202 -3.69 -27.84 10.33
N ASP A 203 -5.01 -27.78 10.47
CA ASP A 203 -5.91 -28.89 10.13
C ASP A 203 -6.05 -29.01 8.61
N THR A 204 -5.37 -30.01 8.03
CA THR A 204 -5.37 -30.23 6.58
C THR A 204 -6.72 -30.65 6.03
N GLU A 205 -7.57 -31.32 6.81
CA GLU A 205 -8.94 -31.67 6.38
C GLU A 205 -9.79 -30.41 6.30
N GLU A 206 -9.66 -29.53 7.29
CA GLU A 206 -10.36 -28.25 7.30
C GLU A 206 -9.88 -27.34 6.16
N VAL A 207 -8.57 -27.26 5.87
CA VAL A 207 -8.02 -26.53 4.72
C VAL A 207 -8.68 -27.02 3.43
N SER A 208 -8.73 -28.33 3.20
CA SER A 208 -9.33 -28.92 2.00
C SER A 208 -10.83 -28.62 1.90
N ARG A 209 -11.53 -28.66 3.03
CA ARG A 209 -12.97 -28.32 3.09
C ARG A 209 -13.21 -26.86 2.74
N LEU A 210 -12.43 -25.94 3.30
CA LEU A 210 -12.54 -24.51 3.04
C LEU A 210 -12.15 -24.15 1.60
N ALA A 211 -11.14 -24.82 1.05
CA ALA A 211 -10.76 -24.66 -0.35
C ALA A 211 -11.91 -25.03 -1.29
N SER A 212 -12.62 -26.13 -1.02
CA SER A 212 -13.78 -26.53 -1.81
C SER A 212 -14.96 -25.56 -1.70
N LEU A 213 -15.17 -24.93 -0.52
CA LEU A 213 -16.18 -23.90 -0.35
C LEU A 213 -15.82 -22.63 -1.18
N LEU A 214 -14.57 -22.23 -1.20
CA LEU A 214 -14.10 -21.10 -2.03
C LEU A 214 -14.33 -21.37 -3.53
N GLU A 215 -14.05 -22.59 -4.00
CA GLU A 215 -14.31 -22.98 -5.40
C GLU A 215 -15.79 -22.90 -5.76
N SER A 216 -16.68 -23.22 -4.80
CA SER A 216 -18.14 -23.11 -5.00
C SER A 216 -18.66 -21.68 -4.82
N GLY A 217 -17.81 -20.71 -4.49
CA GLY A 217 -18.19 -19.32 -4.25
C GLY A 217 -18.84 -19.06 -2.89
N GLU A 218 -18.71 -19.99 -1.96
CA GLU A 218 -19.21 -19.84 -0.61
C GLU A 218 -18.25 -19.07 0.29
N ALA A 219 -18.80 -18.36 1.29
CA ALA A 219 -17.99 -17.62 2.26
C ALA A 219 -17.30 -18.56 3.23
N ILE A 220 -16.04 -18.26 3.54
CA ILE A 220 -15.25 -18.96 4.55
C ILE A 220 -14.91 -18.02 5.72
N PRO A 221 -14.44 -18.53 6.86
CA PRO A 221 -14.06 -17.71 8.01
C PRO A 221 -13.07 -16.59 7.64
N GLU A 222 -13.24 -15.45 8.32
CA GLU A 222 -12.42 -14.25 8.08
C GLU A 222 -10.96 -14.49 8.48
N VAL A 223 -10.04 -14.00 7.66
CA VAL A 223 -8.62 -13.92 7.97
C VAL A 223 -8.33 -12.57 8.63
N THR A 224 -7.60 -12.57 9.75
CA THR A 224 -7.12 -11.31 10.36
C THR A 224 -5.61 -11.26 10.39
N VAL A 225 -5.08 -10.07 10.12
CA VAL A 225 -3.63 -9.84 10.04
C VAL A 225 -3.22 -8.61 10.86
N ILE A 226 -2.00 -8.65 11.39
CA ILE A 226 -1.33 -7.54 12.05
C ILE A 226 -0.17 -7.12 11.14
N GLU A 227 -0.04 -5.82 10.86
CA GLU A 227 1.14 -5.29 10.21
C GLU A 227 2.15 -4.84 11.27
N SER A 228 3.39 -5.25 11.09
CA SER A 228 4.52 -4.82 11.92
C SER A 228 5.76 -4.67 11.04
N GLU A 229 6.37 -3.49 11.10
CA GLU A 229 7.60 -3.13 10.38
C GLU A 229 7.54 -3.36 8.84
N GLY A 230 6.35 -3.30 8.25
CA GLY A 230 6.12 -3.51 6.82
C GLY A 230 5.84 -4.96 6.44
N GLU A 231 5.78 -5.88 7.41
CA GLU A 231 5.42 -7.29 7.21
C GLU A 231 4.03 -7.59 7.76
N PHE A 232 3.39 -8.64 7.23
CA PHE A 232 2.04 -9.05 7.62
C PHE A 232 2.06 -10.38 8.35
N TYR A 233 1.50 -10.39 9.54
CA TYR A 233 1.45 -11.56 10.43
C TYR A 233 0.01 -12.02 10.59
N LEU A 234 -0.23 -13.31 10.36
CA LEU A 234 -1.54 -13.94 10.53
C LEU A 234 -1.91 -13.96 12.01
N SER A 235 -2.98 -13.28 12.38
CA SER A 235 -3.49 -13.27 13.76
C SER A 235 -4.56 -14.34 13.99
N SER A 236 -5.39 -14.62 12.97
CA SER A 236 -6.37 -15.71 13.01
C SER A 236 -6.80 -16.12 11.60
N GLY A 237 -7.39 -17.31 11.46
CA GLY A 237 -7.88 -17.84 10.18
C GLY A 237 -6.79 -18.59 9.41
N LEU A 238 -5.96 -19.38 10.08
CA LEU A 238 -4.85 -20.13 9.46
C LEU A 238 -5.35 -21.03 8.32
N GLU A 239 -6.37 -21.86 8.57
CA GLU A 239 -6.92 -22.76 7.57
C GLU A 239 -7.55 -22.01 6.40
N SER A 240 -8.21 -20.86 6.65
CA SER A 240 -8.75 -20.00 5.59
C SER A 240 -7.65 -19.41 4.73
N ALA A 241 -6.58 -18.89 5.35
CA ALA A 241 -5.44 -18.33 4.60
C ALA A 241 -4.76 -19.40 3.74
N LEU A 242 -4.58 -20.61 4.28
CA LEU A 242 -4.03 -21.75 3.55
C LEU A 242 -4.97 -22.23 2.43
N ALA A 243 -6.29 -22.18 2.63
CA ALA A 243 -7.26 -22.52 1.58
C ALA A 243 -7.18 -21.55 0.36
N TYR A 244 -7.05 -20.24 0.62
CA TYR A 244 -6.79 -19.27 -0.46
C TYR A 244 -5.50 -19.59 -1.21
N SER A 245 -4.43 -19.91 -0.49
CA SER A 245 -3.14 -20.26 -1.08
C SER A 245 -3.23 -21.57 -1.89
N PHE A 246 -3.92 -22.58 -1.36
CA PHE A 246 -4.14 -23.88 -2.03
C PHE A 246 -4.88 -23.71 -3.37
N ASN A 247 -5.86 -22.82 -3.43
CA ASN A 247 -6.61 -22.49 -4.65
C ASN A 247 -5.85 -21.51 -5.56
N MET A 248 -4.59 -21.23 -5.28
CA MET A 248 -3.75 -20.29 -6.06
C MET A 248 -4.38 -18.91 -6.25
N ASN A 249 -5.13 -18.43 -5.25
CA ASN A 249 -5.66 -17.07 -5.28
C ASN A 249 -4.52 -16.05 -5.19
N THR A 250 -4.53 -15.04 -6.05
CA THR A 250 -3.55 -13.94 -6.01
C THR A 250 -3.55 -13.23 -4.67
N PHE A 251 -4.72 -13.08 -4.04
CA PHE A 251 -4.89 -12.37 -2.79
C PHE A 251 -5.64 -13.20 -1.75
N ILE A 252 -5.23 -13.07 -0.51
CA ILE A 252 -5.97 -13.45 0.69
C ILE A 252 -6.72 -12.21 1.17
N PRO A 253 -8.07 -12.18 1.13
CA PRO A 253 -8.85 -11.13 1.77
C PRO A 253 -8.66 -11.21 3.28
N ALA A 254 -8.33 -10.09 3.92
CA ALA A 254 -8.08 -10.04 5.34
C ALA A 254 -8.57 -8.74 5.97
N ARG A 255 -8.79 -8.79 7.29
CA ARG A 255 -9.02 -7.60 8.11
C ARG A 255 -7.74 -7.24 8.86
N LEU A 256 -7.29 -6.01 8.68
CA LEU A 256 -6.18 -5.44 9.44
C LEU A 256 -6.63 -5.09 10.86
N ILE A 257 -5.87 -5.57 11.84
CA ILE A 257 -6.05 -5.21 13.25
C ILE A 257 -4.75 -4.66 13.83
N LYS A 258 -4.86 -3.90 14.92
CA LYS A 258 -3.69 -3.49 15.71
C LYS A 258 -3.36 -4.59 16.73
N GLY A 259 -2.08 -4.86 16.94
CA GLY A 259 -1.62 -5.84 17.91
C GLY A 259 -0.10 -5.83 18.03
N GLU A 260 0.40 -6.49 19.03
CA GLU A 260 1.82 -6.78 19.22
C GLU A 260 2.12 -8.19 18.70
N ILE A 261 3.27 -8.37 18.08
CA ILE A 261 3.72 -9.63 17.49
C ILE A 261 5.07 -10.03 18.10
N ASP A 262 5.17 -11.26 18.55
CA ASP A 262 6.46 -11.92 18.75
C ASP A 262 6.85 -12.64 17.44
N SER A 263 7.63 -11.97 16.61
CA SER A 263 8.02 -12.47 15.28
C SER A 263 8.80 -13.78 15.31
N ASN A 264 9.33 -14.20 16.48
CA ASN A 264 10.06 -15.47 16.62
C ASN A 264 9.15 -16.71 16.54
N THR A 265 7.84 -16.53 16.67
CA THR A 265 6.84 -17.61 16.59
C THR A 265 6.16 -17.72 15.24
N TYR A 266 6.71 -17.04 14.23
CA TYR A 266 6.14 -16.99 12.89
C TYR A 266 7.15 -17.36 11.82
N THR A 267 6.70 -18.08 10.83
CA THR A 267 7.49 -18.47 9.65
C THR A 267 6.83 -17.93 8.38
N LYS A 268 7.63 -17.32 7.50
CA LYS A 268 7.17 -16.92 6.17
C LYS A 268 6.99 -18.16 5.32
N MET A 269 5.87 -18.27 4.61
CA MET A 269 5.65 -19.38 3.70
C MET A 269 6.75 -19.32 2.62
N LYS A 270 7.72 -20.22 2.72
CA LYS A 270 8.67 -20.44 1.62
C LYS A 270 7.91 -21.19 0.53
N ASN A 271 8.07 -20.75 -0.73
CA ASN A 271 7.61 -21.48 -1.91
C ASN A 271 8.17 -22.92 -1.87
N SER A 272 7.46 -23.80 -1.22
CA SER A 272 7.72 -25.24 -1.15
C SER A 272 6.40 -25.94 -1.45
N LEU A 273 6.02 -25.83 -2.70
CA LEU A 273 5.16 -26.81 -3.40
C LEU A 273 5.92 -27.33 -4.60
#